data_a949c3a5c0729b699afcf81d30c8a314
#
_entry.id   a949c3a5c0729b699afcf81d30c8a314
#
_cell.length_a   1.000
_cell.length_b   1.000
_cell.length_c   1.000
_cell.angle_alpha   90.00
_cell.angle_beta   90.00
_cell.angle_gamma   90.00
#
_symmetry.space_group_name_H-M   'P 1'
#
loop_
_entity.id
_entity.type
_entity.pdbx_description
1 polymer ?
#
loop_
_entity_poly.entity_id
_entity_poly.type
_entity_poly.pdbx_seq_one_letter_code
_entity_poly.pdbx_strand_id
1 'polypeptide(L)'
;NHDTYLRSLTWEAEDHKNTFKINYKAYPVEYTLMRLTADELEFGYDKATDYATGATQEGEFKWLFRRIDEEQKNFAERLVGRWHFSKSYEKKNGEWKEITYGIPDEGWHEYTEQGTFITYSRQGDNEHTTDPMQWKANAVTDTVSYKPLDSDKVSRVRITLEDDRTMYVFYSVNFDPATGEMREGEYRDLLLKE
;
A
#
# COMPACT_ATOMS: atom_id res chain seq x y z
N ASN A 1 8.99 -15.35 5.52
CA ASN A 1 8.11 -16.16 4.67
C ASN A 1 6.69 -15.66 4.83
N HIS A 2 6.30 -14.70 3.99
CA HIS A 2 4.89 -14.38 3.80
C HIS A 2 4.45 -15.13 2.54
N ASP A 3 4.13 -16.39 2.74
CA ASP A 3 3.34 -17.12 1.77
C ASP A 3 2.02 -16.38 1.59
N THR A 4 1.79 -15.86 0.42
CA THR A 4 0.45 -15.48 -0.02
C THR A 4 -0.31 -16.80 -0.15
N TYR A 5 -0.92 -17.25 0.94
CA TYR A 5 -1.78 -18.41 0.90
C TYR A 5 -3.05 -18.04 0.15
N LEU A 6 -3.09 -18.35 -1.14
CA LEU A 6 -4.34 -18.57 -1.83
C LEU A 6 -4.96 -19.83 -1.21
N ARG A 7 -5.75 -19.62 -0.17
CA ARG A 7 -6.53 -20.70 0.43
C ARG A 7 -7.81 -20.80 -0.38
N SER A 8 -8.00 -21.90 -1.06
CA SER A 8 -9.33 -22.25 -1.56
C SER A 8 -10.22 -22.53 -0.35
N LEU A 9 -11.23 -21.69 -0.15
CA LEU A 9 -12.27 -21.90 0.83
C LEU A 9 -13.47 -22.48 0.09
N THR A 10 -14.07 -23.52 0.64
CA THR A 10 -15.39 -23.98 0.19
C THR A 10 -16.46 -23.21 0.95
N TRP A 11 -17.49 -22.77 0.25
CA TRP A 11 -18.63 -22.07 0.84
C TRP A 11 -19.91 -22.75 0.41
N GLU A 12 -20.92 -22.68 1.28
CA GLU A 12 -22.28 -23.16 1.05
C GLU A 12 -23.24 -22.05 1.37
N ALA A 13 -24.15 -21.73 0.45
CA ALA A 13 -25.27 -20.83 0.69
C ALA A 13 -26.55 -21.62 0.82
N GLU A 14 -27.37 -21.32 1.83
CA GLU A 14 -28.71 -21.89 1.93
C GLU A 14 -29.71 -20.97 1.21
N ASP A 15 -30.44 -21.54 0.25
CA ASP A 15 -31.55 -20.85 -0.40
C ASP A 15 -32.55 -20.36 0.68
N HIS A 16 -32.97 -19.12 0.55
CA HIS A 16 -33.91 -18.41 1.46
C HIS A 16 -33.35 -17.99 2.81
N LYS A 17 -32.10 -18.23 3.13
CA LYS A 17 -31.42 -17.64 4.28
C LYS A 17 -30.35 -16.71 3.79
N ASN A 18 -30.31 -15.50 4.31
CA ASN A 18 -29.19 -14.56 4.04
C ASN A 18 -27.93 -14.99 4.80
N THR A 19 -27.64 -16.31 4.82
CA THR A 19 -26.49 -16.86 5.52
C THR A 19 -25.66 -17.71 4.58
N PHE A 20 -24.37 -17.72 4.79
CA PHE A 20 -23.43 -18.62 4.10
C PHE A 20 -22.39 -19.14 5.10
N LYS A 21 -21.90 -20.33 4.86
CA LYS A 21 -20.86 -20.95 5.67
C LYS A 21 -19.57 -20.97 4.90
N ILE A 22 -18.50 -20.53 5.53
CA ILE A 22 -17.14 -20.72 5.03
C ILE A 22 -16.50 -21.85 5.82
N ASN A 23 -16.13 -22.90 5.14
CA ASN A 23 -15.43 -24.04 5.74
C ASN A 23 -13.94 -23.73 5.83
N TYR A 24 -13.51 -23.31 7.02
CA TYR A 24 -12.11 -23.09 7.32
C TYR A 24 -11.55 -24.28 8.10
N LYS A 25 -10.80 -25.17 7.42
CA LYS A 25 -10.27 -26.43 8.00
C LYS A 25 -11.41 -27.30 8.59
N ALA A 26 -11.42 -27.50 9.91
CA ALA A 26 -12.40 -28.33 10.61
C ALA A 26 -13.56 -27.52 11.25
N TYR A 27 -13.57 -26.21 11.09
CA TYR A 27 -14.53 -25.33 11.77
C TYR A 27 -15.29 -24.49 10.73
N PRO A 28 -16.54 -24.85 10.39
CA PRO A 28 -17.38 -23.99 9.59
C PRO A 28 -17.75 -22.73 10.41
N VAL A 29 -17.58 -21.57 9.80
CA VAL A 29 -18.03 -20.29 10.37
C VAL A 29 -19.23 -19.83 9.56
N GLU A 30 -20.33 -19.55 10.24
CA GLU A 30 -21.55 -19.03 9.64
C GLU A 30 -21.52 -17.50 9.64
N TYR A 31 -21.84 -16.91 8.51
CA TYR A 31 -21.90 -15.48 8.30
C TYR A 31 -23.28 -15.08 7.82
N THR A 32 -23.77 -13.95 8.27
CA THR A 32 -25.00 -13.34 7.78
C THR A 32 -24.68 -12.36 6.67
N LEU A 33 -25.21 -12.57 5.47
CA LEU A 33 -25.08 -11.62 4.37
C LEU A 33 -25.96 -10.39 4.68
N MET A 34 -25.32 -9.25 4.84
CA MET A 34 -25.98 -7.98 5.16
C MET A 34 -26.21 -7.10 3.93
N ARG A 35 -25.25 -7.13 2.99
CA ARG A 35 -25.30 -6.36 1.75
C ARG A 35 -24.57 -7.11 0.64
N LEU A 36 -25.16 -7.12 -0.54
CA LEU A 36 -24.51 -7.57 -1.78
C LEU A 36 -24.92 -6.64 -2.90
N THR A 37 -23.94 -5.94 -3.47
CA THR A 37 -24.09 -5.12 -4.67
C THR A 37 -23.06 -5.58 -5.71
N ALA A 38 -23.00 -4.92 -6.87
CA ALA A 38 -21.97 -5.20 -7.86
C ALA A 38 -20.55 -4.94 -7.31
N ASP A 39 -20.42 -3.99 -6.37
CA ASP A 39 -19.12 -3.49 -5.92
C ASP A 39 -18.85 -3.71 -4.43
N GLU A 40 -19.87 -4.10 -3.64
CA GLU A 40 -19.72 -4.27 -2.19
C GLU A 40 -20.36 -5.59 -1.70
N LEU A 41 -19.63 -6.26 -0.83
CA LEU A 41 -20.08 -7.41 -0.06
C LEU A 41 -19.88 -7.11 1.43
N GLU A 42 -20.97 -7.04 2.19
CA GLU A 42 -20.95 -6.88 3.65
C GLU A 42 -21.55 -8.12 4.30
N PHE A 43 -20.83 -8.69 5.24
CA PHE A 43 -21.35 -9.77 6.06
C PHE A 43 -20.96 -9.61 7.52
N GLY A 44 -21.87 -10.09 8.38
CA GLY A 44 -21.72 -10.07 9.82
C GLY A 44 -21.48 -11.46 10.40
N TYR A 45 -20.91 -11.48 11.60
CA TYR A 45 -20.73 -12.67 12.42
C TYR A 45 -20.76 -12.27 13.90
N ASP A 46 -21.10 -13.22 14.77
CA ASP A 46 -21.35 -12.97 16.19
C ASP A 46 -20.18 -13.37 17.11
N LYS A 47 -19.15 -14.03 16.56
CA LYS A 47 -18.00 -14.48 17.32
C LYS A 47 -16.70 -14.22 16.57
N ALA A 48 -15.78 -13.52 17.21
CA ALA A 48 -14.41 -13.34 16.73
C ALA A 48 -13.42 -14.08 17.62
N THR A 49 -12.47 -14.81 17.02
CA THR A 49 -11.40 -15.47 17.74
C THR A 49 -10.08 -14.76 17.50
N ASP A 50 -9.42 -14.35 18.57
CA ASP A 50 -8.05 -13.88 18.51
C ASP A 50 -7.12 -15.10 18.33
N TYR A 51 -6.52 -15.21 17.15
CA TYR A 51 -5.66 -16.34 16.82
C TYR A 51 -4.33 -16.37 17.57
N ALA A 52 -3.92 -15.24 18.14
CA ALA A 52 -2.68 -15.17 18.93
C ALA A 52 -2.88 -15.73 20.34
N THR A 53 -4.05 -15.49 20.92
CA THR A 53 -4.37 -15.89 22.31
C THR A 53 -5.33 -17.06 22.40
N GLY A 54 -6.05 -17.38 21.32
CA GLY A 54 -7.15 -18.35 21.30
C GLY A 54 -8.43 -17.86 22.00
N ALA A 55 -8.45 -16.62 22.48
CA ALA A 55 -9.61 -16.05 23.14
C ALA A 55 -10.72 -15.77 22.13
N THR A 56 -11.95 -16.14 22.52
CA THR A 56 -13.16 -15.86 21.72
C THR A 56 -13.93 -14.71 22.34
N GLN A 57 -14.27 -13.73 21.54
CA GLN A 57 -15.08 -12.58 21.91
C GLN A 57 -16.45 -12.71 21.22
N GLU A 58 -17.53 -12.60 21.99
CA GLU A 58 -18.90 -12.53 21.47
C GLU A 58 -19.28 -11.07 21.22
N GLY A 59 -19.96 -10.80 20.11
CA GLY A 59 -20.38 -9.46 19.72
C GLY A 59 -20.85 -9.42 18.27
N GLU A 60 -21.29 -8.25 17.84
CA GLU A 60 -21.61 -8.02 16.43
C GLU A 60 -20.35 -7.52 15.70
N PHE A 61 -19.85 -8.32 14.77
CA PHE A 61 -18.71 -7.98 13.93
C PHE A 61 -19.16 -7.90 12.48
N LYS A 62 -18.52 -7.02 11.72
CA LYS A 62 -18.82 -6.82 10.29
C LYS A 62 -17.57 -6.77 9.47
N TRP A 63 -17.63 -7.38 8.29
CA TRP A 63 -16.62 -7.23 7.26
C TRP A 63 -17.26 -6.62 6.02
N LEU A 64 -16.66 -5.53 5.55
CA LEU A 64 -17.01 -4.89 4.29
C LEU A 64 -15.90 -5.15 3.28
N PHE A 65 -16.24 -5.83 2.19
CA PHE A 65 -15.37 -6.00 1.04
C PHE A 65 -15.87 -5.12 -0.09
N ARG A 66 -14.94 -4.47 -0.75
CA ARG A 66 -15.21 -3.74 -1.98
C ARG A 66 -14.54 -4.45 -3.14
N ARG A 67 -15.23 -4.50 -4.25
CA ARG A 67 -14.65 -4.99 -5.50
C ARG A 67 -13.52 -4.05 -5.90
N ILE A 68 -12.38 -4.62 -6.19
CA ILE A 68 -11.23 -3.90 -6.74
C ILE A 68 -11.38 -3.95 -8.25
N ASP A 69 -11.40 -2.79 -8.92
CA ASP A 69 -11.41 -2.71 -10.37
C ASP A 69 -10.08 -3.21 -10.98
N GLU A 70 -10.03 -3.39 -12.30
CA GLU A 70 -8.83 -3.92 -12.96
C GLU A 70 -7.63 -2.97 -12.84
N GLU A 71 -7.86 -1.65 -12.81
CA GLU A 71 -6.78 -0.68 -12.62
C GLU A 71 -6.16 -0.81 -11.23
N GLN A 72 -7.00 -1.01 -10.20
CA GLN A 72 -6.53 -1.23 -8.84
C GLN A 72 -5.85 -2.59 -8.66
N LYS A 73 -6.32 -3.65 -9.34
CA LYS A 73 -5.66 -4.96 -9.30
C LYS A 73 -4.24 -4.88 -9.85
N ASN A 74 -4.03 -4.09 -10.87
CA ASN A 74 -2.74 -3.94 -11.54
C ASN A 74 -1.83 -2.90 -10.87
N PHE A 75 -2.26 -2.25 -9.78
CA PHE A 75 -1.49 -1.19 -9.13
C PHE A 75 -0.06 -1.64 -8.76
N ALA A 76 0.10 -2.82 -8.17
CA ALA A 76 1.42 -3.36 -7.83
C ALA A 76 2.25 -3.67 -9.10
N GLU A 77 1.64 -4.26 -10.12
CA GLU A 77 2.31 -4.59 -11.38
C GLU A 77 2.78 -3.34 -12.12
N ARG A 78 1.97 -2.28 -12.10
CA ARG A 78 2.32 -0.99 -12.70
C ARG A 78 3.47 -0.30 -11.99
N LEU A 79 3.66 -0.53 -10.67
CA LEU A 79 4.79 -0.02 -9.91
C LEU A 79 6.12 -0.69 -10.28
N VAL A 80 6.11 -1.96 -10.69
CA VAL A 80 7.34 -2.69 -11.04
C VAL A 80 8.10 -1.97 -12.14
N GLY A 81 9.41 -1.79 -11.90
CA GLY A 81 10.34 -1.12 -12.80
C GLY A 81 11.13 -0.02 -12.10
N ARG A 82 11.91 0.71 -12.89
CA ARG A 82 12.73 1.83 -12.42
C ARG A 82 12.05 3.16 -12.74
N TRP A 83 11.99 4.03 -11.73
CA TRP A 83 11.32 5.31 -11.75
C TRP A 83 12.32 6.40 -11.43
N HIS A 84 12.62 7.24 -12.40
CA HIS A 84 13.58 8.33 -12.26
C HIS A 84 12.90 9.56 -11.66
N PHE A 85 13.57 10.14 -10.69
CA PHE A 85 13.17 11.41 -10.11
C PHE A 85 13.18 12.52 -11.17
N SER A 86 12.14 13.32 -11.20
CA SER A 86 12.00 14.42 -12.16
C SER A 86 11.84 15.77 -11.49
N LYS A 87 10.88 15.91 -10.57
CA LYS A 87 10.54 17.17 -9.92
C LYS A 87 10.00 16.95 -8.52
N SER A 88 10.16 17.95 -7.66
CA SER A 88 9.51 18.02 -6.35
C SER A 88 8.57 19.20 -6.24
N TYR A 89 7.52 19.05 -5.46
CA TYR A 89 6.53 20.08 -5.20
C TYR A 89 6.21 20.18 -3.72
N GLU A 90 5.94 21.41 -3.26
CA GLU A 90 5.38 21.73 -1.96
C GLU A 90 3.97 22.27 -2.15
N LYS A 91 3.03 21.88 -1.29
CA LYS A 91 1.68 22.42 -1.31
C LYS A 91 1.60 23.69 -0.46
N LYS A 92 1.34 24.82 -1.10
CA LYS A 92 1.17 26.15 -0.46
C LYS A 92 -0.18 26.74 -0.83
N ASN A 93 -0.98 27.08 0.18
CA ASN A 93 -2.33 27.66 -0.02
C ASN A 93 -3.25 26.79 -0.91
N GLY A 94 -3.13 25.47 -0.79
CA GLY A 94 -3.93 24.51 -1.59
C GLY A 94 -3.37 24.18 -2.98
N GLU A 95 -2.34 24.89 -3.45
CA GLU A 95 -1.73 24.70 -4.77
C GLU A 95 -0.36 24.02 -4.66
N TRP A 96 -0.04 23.13 -5.62
CA TRP A 96 1.28 22.53 -5.75
C TRP A 96 2.24 23.47 -6.46
N LYS A 97 3.35 23.84 -5.81
CA LYS A 97 4.40 24.70 -6.35
C LYS A 97 5.70 23.91 -6.44
N GLU A 98 6.34 23.95 -7.60
CA GLU A 98 7.64 23.33 -7.81
C GLU A 98 8.68 23.95 -6.88
N ILE A 99 9.51 23.09 -6.27
CA ILE A 99 10.61 23.50 -5.40
C ILE A 99 11.94 23.03 -6.01
N THR A 100 13.01 23.71 -5.65
CA THR A 100 14.38 23.43 -6.16
C THR A 100 15.35 23.00 -5.06
N TYR A 101 14.88 22.85 -3.84
CA TYR A 101 15.68 22.39 -2.70
C TYR A 101 15.30 20.97 -2.31
N GLY A 102 16.26 20.25 -1.73
CA GLY A 102 16.07 18.86 -1.31
C GLY A 102 15.92 17.86 -2.48
N ILE A 103 16.35 18.28 -3.67
CA ILE A 103 16.27 17.50 -4.90
C ILE A 103 17.65 16.90 -5.20
N PRO A 104 17.77 15.59 -5.43
CA PRO A 104 19.02 15.01 -5.90
C PRO A 104 19.31 15.44 -7.36
N ASP A 105 20.59 15.54 -7.72
CA ASP A 105 21.02 15.75 -9.12
C ASP A 105 20.61 14.58 -10.00
N GLU A 106 20.60 13.39 -9.42
CA GLU A 106 20.13 12.15 -10.02
C GLU A 106 19.52 11.27 -8.93
N GLY A 107 18.40 10.62 -9.25
CA GLY A 107 17.78 9.71 -8.31
C GLY A 107 16.79 8.79 -9.01
N TRP A 108 16.63 7.59 -8.45
CA TRP A 108 15.64 6.64 -8.92
C TRP A 108 15.15 5.73 -7.79
N HIS A 109 13.94 5.21 -7.99
CA HIS A 109 13.31 4.16 -7.19
C HIS A 109 13.15 2.92 -8.07
N GLU A 110 13.50 1.75 -7.59
CA GLU A 110 13.30 0.49 -8.29
C GLU A 110 12.44 -0.47 -7.48
N TYR A 111 11.35 -0.92 -8.09
CA TYR A 111 10.43 -1.92 -7.57
C TYR A 111 10.59 -3.19 -8.39
N THR A 112 10.97 -4.29 -7.76
CA THR A 112 11.10 -5.57 -8.46
C THR A 112 9.86 -6.43 -8.30
N GLU A 113 9.61 -7.35 -9.24
CA GLU A 113 8.55 -8.35 -9.16
C GLU A 113 8.68 -9.25 -7.93
N GLN A 114 9.90 -9.44 -7.41
CA GLN A 114 10.19 -10.24 -6.22
C GLN A 114 9.84 -9.49 -4.91
N GLY A 115 9.28 -8.29 -4.99
CA GLY A 115 8.88 -7.50 -3.83
C GLY A 115 10.05 -6.78 -3.17
N THR A 116 11.15 -6.53 -3.88
CA THR A 116 12.30 -5.76 -3.40
C THR A 116 12.21 -4.32 -3.89
N PHE A 117 12.52 -3.38 -3.01
CA PHE A 117 12.60 -1.95 -3.28
C PHE A 117 13.97 -1.41 -2.94
N ILE A 118 14.54 -0.61 -3.83
CA ILE A 118 15.85 0.05 -3.69
C ILE A 118 15.69 1.49 -4.16
N THR A 119 16.37 2.43 -3.50
CA THR A 119 16.51 3.80 -3.97
C THR A 119 17.97 4.14 -4.19
N TYR A 120 18.21 4.98 -5.16
CA TYR A 120 19.48 5.63 -5.41
C TYR A 120 19.29 7.14 -5.47
N SER A 121 20.27 7.88 -4.95
CA SER A 121 20.34 9.32 -5.12
C SER A 121 21.79 9.78 -5.19
N ARG A 122 22.03 10.81 -5.98
CA ARG A 122 23.33 11.48 -6.08
C ARG A 122 23.14 12.99 -5.93
N GLN A 123 23.99 13.60 -5.13
CA GLN A 123 24.05 15.06 -4.99
C GLN A 123 25.51 15.50 -4.93
N GLY A 124 25.96 16.21 -5.96
CA GLY A 124 27.39 16.49 -6.19
C GLY A 124 28.18 15.19 -6.30
N ASP A 125 29.22 15.07 -5.47
CA ASP A 125 30.07 13.87 -5.40
C ASP A 125 29.54 12.79 -4.44
N ASN A 126 28.42 13.04 -3.75
CA ASN A 126 27.86 12.11 -2.79
C ASN A 126 26.80 11.22 -3.46
N GLU A 127 27.04 9.91 -3.41
CA GLU A 127 26.11 8.89 -3.86
C GLU A 127 25.57 8.09 -2.67
N HIS A 128 24.30 7.79 -2.71
CA HIS A 128 23.64 6.97 -1.70
C HIS A 128 22.72 5.95 -2.36
N THR A 129 22.87 4.69 -1.96
CA THR A 129 21.95 3.61 -2.31
C THR A 129 21.44 3.00 -1.03
N THR A 130 20.12 2.85 -0.92
CA THR A 130 19.54 2.18 0.25
C THR A 130 19.80 0.68 0.21
N ASP A 131 19.91 0.06 1.39
CA ASP A 131 19.80 -1.39 1.49
C ASP A 131 18.45 -1.85 0.94
N PRO A 132 18.40 -3.04 0.32
CA PRO A 132 17.14 -3.58 -0.20
C PRO A 132 16.07 -3.69 0.89
N MET A 133 14.87 -3.22 0.60
CA MET A 133 13.70 -3.32 1.46
C MET A 133 12.63 -4.21 0.81
N GLN A 134 11.81 -4.86 1.61
CA GLN A 134 10.58 -5.46 1.11
C GLN A 134 9.51 -4.39 0.89
N TRP A 135 8.77 -4.47 -0.21
CA TRP A 135 7.65 -3.58 -0.46
C TRP A 135 6.34 -4.34 -0.69
N LYS A 136 5.24 -3.68 -0.36
CA LYS A 136 3.89 -4.16 -0.64
C LYS A 136 2.99 -3.00 -1.00
N ALA A 137 2.24 -3.15 -2.08
CA ALA A 137 1.23 -2.18 -2.50
C ALA A 137 -0.14 -2.49 -1.90
N ASN A 138 -0.90 -1.45 -1.61
CA ASN A 138 -2.31 -1.52 -1.27
C ASN A 138 -3.09 -0.61 -2.21
N ALA A 139 -3.75 -1.21 -3.19
CA ALA A 139 -4.50 -0.52 -4.22
C ALA A 139 -5.74 0.23 -3.70
N VAL A 140 -6.30 -0.20 -2.58
CA VAL A 140 -7.50 0.45 -2.00
C VAL A 140 -7.18 1.80 -1.36
N THR A 141 -5.95 1.94 -0.84
CA THR A 141 -5.50 3.15 -0.12
C THR A 141 -4.43 3.92 -0.88
N ASP A 142 -4.07 3.51 -2.08
CA ASP A 142 -2.98 4.08 -2.89
C ASP A 142 -1.68 4.20 -2.08
N THR A 143 -1.38 3.20 -1.27
CA THR A 143 -0.20 3.21 -0.41
C THR A 143 0.75 2.09 -0.73
N VAL A 144 2.04 2.37 -0.54
CA VAL A 144 3.10 1.36 -0.54
C VAL A 144 3.75 1.34 0.84
N SER A 145 3.92 0.15 1.37
CA SER A 145 4.65 -0.07 2.61
C SER A 145 6.03 -0.64 2.31
N TYR A 146 7.03 -0.16 3.04
CA TYR A 146 8.43 -0.58 2.96
C TYR A 146 8.88 -1.14 4.30
N LYS A 147 9.55 -2.27 4.28
CA LYS A 147 10.12 -2.92 5.46
C LYS A 147 11.58 -3.27 5.19
N PRO A 148 12.55 -2.71 5.93
CA PRO A 148 13.94 -3.17 5.88
C PRO A 148 14.05 -4.66 6.21
N LEU A 149 15.01 -5.36 5.62
CA LEU A 149 15.15 -6.81 5.80
C LEU A 149 15.55 -7.20 7.22
N ASP A 150 16.24 -6.31 7.92
CA ASP A 150 16.79 -6.48 9.28
C ASP A 150 15.94 -5.82 10.38
N SER A 151 14.76 -5.31 10.05
CA SER A 151 13.91 -4.53 10.96
C SER A 151 12.43 -4.91 10.84
N ASP A 152 11.70 -4.79 11.95
CA ASP A 152 10.24 -4.93 11.97
C ASP A 152 9.51 -3.59 11.75
N LYS A 153 10.24 -2.50 11.61
CA LYS A 153 9.65 -1.19 11.33
C LYS A 153 9.12 -1.14 9.90
N VAL A 154 7.87 -0.71 9.77
CA VAL A 154 7.20 -0.53 8.48
C VAL A 154 6.93 0.94 8.27
N SER A 155 7.47 1.50 7.21
CA SER A 155 7.10 2.83 6.72
C SER A 155 6.04 2.71 5.63
N ARG A 156 5.21 3.75 5.49
CA ARG A 156 4.17 3.81 4.46
C ARG A 156 4.20 5.15 3.77
N VAL A 157 4.04 5.13 2.46
CA VAL A 157 3.89 6.33 1.65
C VAL A 157 2.67 6.20 0.76
N ARG A 158 2.03 7.32 0.47
CA ARG A 158 0.98 7.37 -0.55
C ARG A 158 1.64 7.54 -1.91
N ILE A 159 1.16 6.78 -2.89
CA ILE A 159 1.60 6.85 -4.28
C ILE A 159 0.37 6.97 -5.17
N THR A 160 0.44 7.86 -6.15
CA THR A 160 -0.58 7.96 -7.21
C THR A 160 0.09 7.74 -8.56
N LEU A 161 -0.43 6.82 -9.34
CA LEU A 161 -0.06 6.63 -10.75
C LEU A 161 -1.02 7.46 -11.61
N GLU A 162 -0.53 8.49 -12.25
CA GLU A 162 -1.32 9.28 -13.20
C GLU A 162 -1.54 8.49 -14.51
N ASP A 163 -0.48 7.77 -14.94
CA ASP A 163 -0.48 6.82 -16.03
C ASP A 163 0.57 5.72 -15.79
N ASP A 164 0.93 4.91 -16.80
CA ASP A 164 1.92 3.83 -16.67
C ASP A 164 3.36 4.32 -16.61
N ARG A 165 3.60 5.61 -16.83
CA ARG A 165 4.92 6.23 -16.86
C ARG A 165 5.09 7.40 -15.88
N THR A 166 4.02 7.79 -15.18
CA THR A 166 4.00 8.98 -14.34
C THR A 166 3.50 8.62 -12.94
N MET A 167 4.35 8.83 -11.95
CA MET A 167 4.09 8.52 -10.55
C MET A 167 4.32 9.73 -9.66
N TYR A 168 3.42 9.95 -8.69
CA TYR A 168 3.63 10.88 -7.58
C TYR A 168 3.80 10.12 -6.27
N VAL A 169 4.85 10.44 -5.53
CA VAL A 169 5.13 9.94 -4.17
C VAL A 169 4.90 11.08 -3.19
N PHE A 170 4.05 10.90 -2.18
CA PHE A 170 3.67 11.92 -1.22
C PHE A 170 4.34 11.71 0.13
N TYR A 171 4.81 12.79 0.74
CA TYR A 171 5.44 12.77 2.07
C TYR A 171 5.16 14.08 2.83
N SER A 172 5.38 14.06 4.15
CA SER A 172 5.03 15.17 5.05
C SER A 172 6.24 15.95 5.60
N VAL A 173 7.46 15.47 5.30
CA VAL A 173 8.69 16.10 5.80
C VAL A 173 9.70 16.14 4.68
N ASN A 174 10.30 17.29 4.44
CA ASN A 174 11.39 17.46 3.47
C ASN A 174 12.63 18.07 4.14
N PHE A 175 13.80 17.73 3.64
CA PHE A 175 15.08 18.26 4.08
C PHE A 175 15.47 19.47 3.24
N ASP A 176 15.75 20.61 3.90
CA ASP A 176 16.30 21.78 3.24
C ASP A 176 17.83 21.80 3.39
N PRO A 177 18.57 21.48 2.32
CA PRO A 177 20.04 21.41 2.39
C PRO A 177 20.68 22.77 2.60
N ALA A 178 20.01 23.90 2.29
CA ALA A 178 20.54 25.23 2.48
C ALA A 178 20.56 25.65 3.96
N THR A 179 19.60 25.18 4.74
CA THR A 179 19.51 25.47 6.18
C THR A 179 19.91 24.29 7.07
N GLY A 180 19.97 23.07 6.52
CA GLY A 180 20.19 21.83 7.28
C GLY A 180 18.96 21.41 8.10
N GLU A 181 17.79 21.96 7.85
CA GLU A 181 16.57 21.76 8.65
C GLU A 181 15.60 20.81 7.95
N MET A 182 14.88 20.04 8.77
CA MET A 182 13.70 19.27 8.33
C MET A 182 12.48 20.21 8.37
N ARG A 183 11.76 20.30 7.25
CA ARG A 183 10.55 21.11 7.11
C ARG A 183 9.33 20.22 7.04
N GLU A 184 8.38 20.43 7.94
CA GLU A 184 7.07 19.79 7.89
C GLU A 184 6.17 20.49 6.86
N GLY A 185 5.39 19.70 6.13
CA GLY A 185 4.51 20.23 5.08
C GLY A 185 3.84 19.09 4.30
N GLU A 186 3.16 19.45 3.23
CA GLU A 186 2.71 18.50 2.23
C GLU A 186 3.63 18.60 1.00
N TYR A 187 4.31 17.50 0.69
CA TYR A 187 5.24 17.40 -0.43
C TYR A 187 4.86 16.25 -1.34
N ARG A 188 5.26 16.35 -2.60
CA ARG A 188 5.22 15.24 -3.54
C ARG A 188 6.38 15.30 -4.52
N ASP A 189 6.90 14.13 -4.88
CA ASP A 189 7.85 13.97 -5.95
C ASP A 189 7.17 13.39 -7.19
N LEU A 190 7.54 13.90 -8.35
CA LEU A 190 7.21 13.37 -9.64
C LEU A 190 8.34 12.45 -10.10
N LEU A 191 8.01 11.20 -10.36
CA LEU A 191 8.92 10.22 -10.93
C LEU A 191 8.39 9.75 -12.28
N LEU A 192 9.30 9.51 -13.21
CA LEU A 192 9.00 9.04 -14.55
C LEU A 192 9.60 7.65 -14.76
N LYS A 193 8.81 6.73 -15.30
CA LYS A 193 9.26 5.36 -15.58
C LYS A 193 10.19 5.35 -16.79
N GLU A 194 11.27 4.59 -16.65
CA GLU A 194 12.24 4.30 -17.72
C GLU A 194 11.64 3.61 -18.93
#